data_172f59287c2f642f979cc24b4073856d
#
_entry.id   172f59287c2f642f979cc24b4073856d
#
_cell.length_a   1.000
_cell.length_b   1.000
_cell.length_c   1.000
_cell.angle_alpha   90.00
_cell.angle_beta   90.00
_cell.angle_gamma   90.00
#
_symmetry.space_group_name_H-M   'P 1'
#
loop_
_entity.id
_entity.type
_entity.pdbx_description
1 polymer ?
#
loop_
_entity_poly.entity_id
_entity_poly.type
_entity_poly.pdbx_seq_one_letter_code
_entity_poly.pdbx_strand_id
1 'polypeptide(L)'
;YYPDGNDDPTVIPVIQSVSVFPNPASQSSSISFKLTEAAPISIAIYNIKGQKVKRIIDSELKSGDYQFTWDGRDNNGRSCSSGLYYYRIVSPERNITRKMLLLK
;
A
#
# COMPACT_ATOMS: atom_id res chain seq x y z
N TYR A 1 -1.33 29.69 1.57
CA TYR A 1 -2.35 28.75 2.04
C TYR A 1 -2.11 27.34 1.52
N TYR A 2 -2.17 26.38 2.41
CA TYR A 2 -1.99 24.98 2.08
C TYR A 2 -3.24 24.21 2.52
N PRO A 3 -3.98 23.57 1.58
CA PRO A 3 -5.22 22.85 1.91
C PRO A 3 -5.01 21.72 2.90
N ASP A 4 -3.84 21.11 2.88
CA ASP A 4 -3.39 20.13 3.88
C ASP A 4 -1.89 20.32 4.09
N GLY A 5 -1.35 19.71 5.12
CA GLY A 5 0.07 19.88 5.47
C GLY A 5 1.03 19.34 4.43
N ASN A 6 0.55 18.51 3.49
CA ASN A 6 1.42 17.90 2.48
C ASN A 6 1.74 18.86 1.32
N ASP A 7 1.00 19.95 1.20
CA ASP A 7 1.24 20.94 0.14
C ASP A 7 2.27 21.98 0.53
N ASP A 8 2.70 22.00 1.79
CA ASP A 8 3.72 22.92 2.25
C ASP A 8 5.09 22.49 1.69
N PRO A 9 5.77 23.33 0.89
CA PRO A 9 7.05 22.96 0.29
C PRO A 9 8.18 22.73 1.32
N THR A 10 7.99 23.16 2.57
CA THR A 10 8.96 22.91 3.63
C THR A 10 8.73 21.56 4.33
N VAL A 11 7.61 20.88 4.05
CA VAL A 11 7.28 19.60 4.65
C VAL A 11 7.71 18.47 3.71
N ILE A 12 8.55 17.57 4.23
CA ILE A 12 8.98 16.38 3.48
C ILE A 12 8.09 15.24 3.92
N PRO A 13 7.32 14.62 2.97
CA PRO A 13 6.48 13.50 3.33
C PRO A 13 7.30 12.34 3.88
N VAL A 14 6.77 11.67 4.91
CA VAL A 14 7.43 10.50 5.49
C VAL A 14 7.43 9.34 4.50
N ILE A 15 6.33 9.17 3.75
CA ILE A 15 6.21 8.12 2.73
C ILE A 15 6.38 8.75 1.36
N GLN A 16 7.34 8.23 0.57
CA GLN A 16 7.65 8.75 -0.75
C GLN A 16 7.76 7.62 -1.76
N SER A 17 7.63 7.98 -3.04
CA SER A 17 7.93 7.09 -4.17
C SER A 17 7.11 5.81 -4.14
N VAL A 18 5.82 5.92 -3.82
CA VAL A 18 4.92 4.76 -3.78
C VAL A 18 4.64 4.27 -5.20
N SER A 19 4.90 3.00 -5.45
CA SER A 19 4.57 2.37 -6.72
C SER A 19 4.06 0.95 -6.52
N VAL A 20 3.19 0.51 -7.43
CA VAL A 20 2.62 -0.84 -7.44
C VAL A 20 2.95 -1.47 -8.79
N PHE A 21 3.54 -2.66 -8.76
CA PHE A 21 3.95 -3.35 -9.97
C PHE A 21 3.97 -4.87 -9.79
N PRO A 22 3.74 -5.66 -10.86
CA PRO A 22 3.18 -5.23 -12.12
C PRO A 22 1.72 -4.82 -11.96
N ASN A 23 1.23 -4.01 -12.89
CA ASN A 23 -0.16 -3.58 -12.90
C ASN A 23 -0.60 -3.43 -14.36
N PRO A 24 -1.38 -4.37 -14.93
CA PRO A 24 -2.07 -5.48 -14.23
C PRO A 24 -1.12 -6.55 -13.71
N ALA A 25 -1.53 -7.19 -12.62
CA ALA A 25 -0.82 -8.32 -12.04
C ALA A 25 -1.47 -9.62 -12.50
N SER A 26 -0.68 -10.67 -12.73
CA SER A 26 -1.22 -11.97 -13.11
C SER A 26 -1.42 -12.90 -11.92
N GLN A 27 -0.48 -12.97 -11.00
CA GLN A 27 -0.60 -13.80 -9.79
C GLN A 27 -0.21 -13.06 -8.55
N SER A 28 0.78 -12.20 -8.63
CA SER A 28 1.25 -11.43 -7.49
C SER A 28 1.57 -10.01 -7.92
N SER A 29 1.55 -9.10 -6.98
CA SER A 29 1.98 -7.74 -7.19
C SER A 29 2.77 -7.28 -5.98
N SER A 30 3.53 -6.21 -6.16
CA SER A 30 4.33 -5.63 -5.10
C SER A 30 4.02 -4.16 -4.96
N ILE A 31 4.15 -3.66 -3.74
CA ILE A 31 4.13 -2.22 -3.47
C ILE A 31 5.49 -1.83 -2.93
N SER A 32 6.08 -0.79 -3.47
CA SER A 32 7.34 -0.25 -3.00
C SER A 32 7.16 1.19 -2.57
N PHE A 33 7.95 1.60 -1.59
CA PHE A 33 7.92 2.97 -1.08
C PHE A 33 9.19 3.23 -0.30
N LYS A 34 9.40 4.50 -0.01
CA LYS A 34 10.53 4.96 0.80
C LYS A 34 10.01 5.64 2.04
N LEU A 35 10.59 5.30 3.21
CA LEU A 35 10.35 6.01 4.46
C LEU A 35 11.52 6.93 4.74
N THR A 36 11.22 8.21 4.97
CA THR A 36 12.26 9.19 5.31
C THR A 36 12.61 9.17 6.78
N GLU A 37 11.72 8.66 7.63
CA GLU A 37 11.97 8.48 9.05
C GLU A 37 11.15 7.30 9.58
N ALA A 38 11.49 6.81 10.76
CA ALA A 38 10.77 5.70 11.38
C ALA A 38 9.31 6.08 11.63
N ALA A 39 8.39 5.15 11.36
CA ALA A 39 6.97 5.36 11.55
C ALA A 39 6.23 4.03 11.65
N PRO A 40 5.09 4.00 12.39
CA PRO A 40 4.21 2.83 12.33
C PRO A 40 3.50 2.80 10.98
N ILE A 41 3.57 1.66 10.31
CA ILE A 41 3.02 1.48 8.96
C ILE A 41 2.13 0.25 8.95
N SER A 42 0.93 0.41 8.40
CA SER A 42 0.01 -0.69 8.16
C SER A 42 -0.31 -0.73 6.68
N ILE A 43 -0.22 -1.91 6.06
CA ILE A 43 -0.54 -2.10 4.66
C ILE A 43 -1.49 -3.26 4.54
N ALA A 44 -2.59 -3.05 3.81
CA ALA A 44 -3.59 -4.09 3.57
C ALA A 44 -4.12 -3.98 2.16
N ILE A 45 -4.70 -5.09 1.70
CA ILE A 45 -5.37 -5.19 0.41
C ILE A 45 -6.88 -5.19 0.64
N TYR A 46 -7.60 -4.40 -0.15
CA TYR A 46 -9.06 -4.32 -0.11
C TYR A 46 -9.64 -4.65 -1.46
N ASN A 47 -10.86 -5.22 -1.47
CA ASN A 47 -11.61 -5.45 -2.70
C ASN A 47 -12.47 -4.23 -3.03
N ILE A 48 -13.24 -4.31 -4.13
CA ILE A 48 -14.07 -3.18 -4.57
C ILE A 48 -15.23 -2.88 -3.62
N LYS A 49 -15.57 -3.82 -2.74
CA LYS A 49 -16.61 -3.62 -1.72
C LYS A 49 -16.06 -2.93 -0.48
N GLY A 50 -14.75 -2.67 -0.43
CA GLY A 50 -14.13 -2.07 0.73
C GLY A 50 -13.80 -3.06 1.84
N GLN A 51 -13.87 -4.34 1.57
CA GLN A 51 -13.55 -5.39 2.53
C GLN A 51 -12.06 -5.67 2.53
N LYS A 52 -11.47 -5.81 3.72
CA LYS A 52 -10.06 -6.17 3.85
C LYS A 52 -9.89 -7.63 3.45
N VAL A 53 -9.07 -7.86 2.44
CA VAL A 53 -8.81 -9.18 1.89
C VAL A 53 -7.56 -9.79 2.51
N LYS A 54 -6.53 -8.98 2.70
CA LYS A 54 -5.24 -9.44 3.19
C LYS A 54 -4.56 -8.34 3.96
N ARG A 55 -4.02 -8.67 5.13
CA ARG A 55 -3.11 -7.79 5.86
C ARG A 55 -1.68 -8.15 5.45
N ILE A 56 -0.95 -7.16 4.95
CA ILE A 56 0.42 -7.35 4.49
C ILE A 56 1.39 -7.14 5.65
N ILE A 57 1.28 -5.98 6.33
CA ILE A 57 2.14 -5.67 7.46
C ILE A 57 1.42 -4.67 8.37
N ASP A 58 1.75 -4.72 9.65
CA ASP A 58 1.26 -3.77 10.65
C ASP A 58 2.35 -3.69 11.71
N SER A 59 3.29 -2.76 11.53
CA SER A 59 4.51 -2.72 12.33
C SER A 59 5.16 -1.35 12.26
N GLU A 60 6.00 -1.06 13.26
CA GLU A 60 6.92 0.07 13.19
C GLU A 60 8.05 -0.27 12.24
N LEU A 61 8.29 0.60 11.26
CA LEU A 61 9.37 0.45 10.29
C LEU A 61 10.35 1.60 10.44
N LYS A 62 11.63 1.28 10.30
CA LYS A 62 12.70 2.28 10.30
C LYS A 62 12.74 2.99 8.95
N SER A 63 13.44 4.12 8.86
CA SER A 63 13.67 4.77 7.57
C SER A 63 14.37 3.82 6.61
N GLY A 64 14.05 3.93 5.33
CA GLY A 64 14.64 3.07 4.30
C GLY A 64 13.70 2.81 3.16
N ASP A 65 14.13 1.94 2.26
CA ASP A 65 13.37 1.51 1.10
C ASP A 65 12.71 0.17 1.39
N TYR A 66 11.42 0.06 1.02
CA TYR A 66 10.64 -1.14 1.31
C TYR A 66 9.93 -1.63 0.06
N GLN A 67 9.75 -2.94 0.01
CA GLN A 67 8.93 -3.60 -0.99
C GLN A 67 8.21 -4.77 -0.33
N PHE A 68 6.89 -4.79 -0.46
CA PHE A 68 6.06 -5.89 0.04
C PHE A 68 5.30 -6.51 -1.10
N THR A 69 5.15 -7.82 -1.08
CA THR A 69 4.51 -8.56 -2.16
C THR A 69 3.23 -9.20 -1.65
N TRP A 70 2.16 -9.06 -2.46
CA TRP A 70 0.91 -9.78 -2.25
C TRP A 70 0.83 -10.91 -3.25
N ASP A 71 0.55 -12.11 -2.76
CA ASP A 71 0.52 -13.33 -3.56
C ASP A 71 -0.85 -13.60 -4.21
N GLY A 72 -1.79 -12.66 -4.12
CA GLY A 72 -3.14 -12.82 -4.68
C GLY A 72 -4.03 -13.70 -3.83
N ARG A 73 -3.69 -13.94 -2.57
CA ARG A 73 -4.47 -14.76 -1.66
C ARG A 73 -4.99 -13.94 -0.50
N ASP A 74 -6.15 -14.35 0.04
CA ASP A 74 -6.70 -13.70 1.22
C ASP A 74 -6.00 -14.20 2.50
N ASN A 75 -6.46 -13.68 3.66
CA ASN A 75 -5.87 -14.06 4.94
C ASN A 75 -6.03 -15.55 5.28
N ASN A 76 -6.97 -16.23 4.63
CA ASN A 76 -7.21 -17.67 4.81
C ASN A 76 -6.44 -18.51 3.79
N GLY A 77 -5.60 -17.90 2.96
CA GLY A 77 -4.83 -18.60 1.96
C GLY A 77 -5.59 -18.95 0.70
N ARG A 78 -6.82 -18.45 0.55
CA ARG A 78 -7.64 -18.71 -0.64
C ARG A 78 -7.28 -17.74 -1.75
N SER A 79 -7.22 -18.25 -2.97
CA SER A 79 -6.94 -17.43 -4.14
C SER A 79 -8.07 -16.42 -4.37
N CYS A 80 -7.71 -15.16 -4.54
CA CYS A 80 -8.66 -14.11 -4.88
C CYS A 80 -8.98 -14.15 -6.37
N SER A 81 -10.20 -13.77 -6.72
CA SER A 81 -10.64 -13.74 -8.12
C SER A 81 -10.04 -12.53 -8.83
N SER A 82 -10.03 -12.60 -10.17
CA SER A 82 -9.66 -11.46 -11.01
C SER A 82 -10.56 -10.27 -10.71
N GLY A 83 -9.99 -9.07 -10.70
CA GLY A 83 -10.73 -7.86 -10.46
C GLY A 83 -9.85 -6.75 -9.94
N LEU A 84 -10.48 -5.66 -9.53
CA LEU A 84 -9.80 -4.51 -8.94
C LEU A 84 -9.61 -4.71 -7.46
N TYR A 85 -8.40 -4.38 -7.01
CA TYR A 85 -8.02 -4.39 -5.61
C TYR A 85 -7.29 -3.09 -5.28
N TYR A 86 -7.19 -2.79 -4.00
CA TYR A 86 -6.55 -1.57 -3.53
C TYR A 86 -5.53 -1.91 -2.46
N TYR A 87 -4.31 -1.43 -2.65
CA TYR A 87 -3.35 -1.33 -1.58
C TYR A 87 -3.68 -0.09 -0.76
N ARG A 88 -3.72 -0.23 0.54
CA ARG A 88 -3.89 0.92 1.43
C ARG A 88 -2.76 0.94 2.43
N ILE A 89 -2.00 2.03 2.43
CA ILE A 89 -0.95 2.29 3.40
C ILE A 89 -1.51 3.29 4.41
N VAL A 90 -1.47 2.93 5.69
CA VAL A 90 -1.92 3.79 6.77
C VAL A 90 -0.71 4.16 7.61
N SER A 91 -0.54 5.45 7.84
CA SER A 91 0.50 6.01 8.70
C SER A 91 -0.11 7.11 9.56
N PRO A 92 0.58 7.56 10.63
CA PRO A 92 0.06 8.67 11.43
C PRO A 92 -0.13 9.96 10.63
N GLU A 93 0.69 10.14 9.59
CA GLU A 93 0.68 11.34 8.78
C GLU A 93 -0.46 11.32 7.78
N ARG A 94 -0.69 10.20 7.09
CA ARG A 94 -1.71 10.11 6.05
C ARG A 94 -1.97 8.67 5.64
N ASN A 95 -3.06 8.48 4.89
CA ASN A 95 -3.40 7.23 4.24
C ASN A 95 -3.15 7.36 2.74
N ILE A 96 -2.59 6.34 2.13
CA ILE A 96 -2.33 6.29 0.69
C ILE A 96 -3.01 5.07 0.13
N THR A 97 -3.78 5.25 -0.95
CA THR A 97 -4.47 4.15 -1.63
C THR A 97 -3.96 4.07 -3.06
N ARG A 98 -3.65 2.85 -3.50
CA ARG A 98 -3.23 2.58 -4.89
C ARG A 98 -4.06 1.45 -5.46
N LYS A 99 -4.59 1.69 -6.63
CA LYS A 99 -5.43 0.73 -7.35
C LYS A 99 -4.55 -0.28 -8.09
N MET A 100 -5.01 -1.52 -8.14
CA MET A 100 -4.29 -2.59 -8.83
C MET A 100 -5.30 -3.55 -9.45
N LEU A 101 -5.07 -3.92 -10.70
CA LEU A 101 -5.90 -4.88 -11.43
C LEU A 101 -5.23 -6.25 -11.38
N LEU A 102 -5.95 -7.24 -10.85
CA LEU A 102 -5.50 -8.64 -10.82
C LEU A 102 -6.21 -9.41 -11.92
N LEU A 103 -5.43 -9.99 -12.81
CA LEU A 103 -5.93 -10.79 -13.93
C LEU A 103 -5.36 -12.20 -13.83
N LYS A 104 -6.21 -13.17 -13.59
CA LYS A 104 -5.79 -14.56 -13.46
C LYS A 104 -6.26 -15.40 -14.65
#